data_8817d72ae2b79166010d2a61ac8f2c94
#
_entry.id   8817d72ae2b79166010d2a61ac8f2c94
#
_cell.length_a   1.000
_cell.length_b   1.000
_cell.length_c   1.000
_cell.angle_alpha   90.00
_cell.angle_beta   90.00
_cell.angle_gamma   90.00
#
_symmetry.space_group_name_H-M   'P 1'
#
loop_
_entity.id
_entity.type
_entity.pdbx_description
1 polymer ?
#
loop_
_entity_poly.entity_id
_entity_poly.type
_entity_poly.pdbx_seq_one_letter_code
_entity_poly.pdbx_strand_id
1 'polypeptide(L)'
;MTNLGRLSAAPQVRYIDNLAIDGITLNGYYYFDENGRLVTEPGIHSLEMDCYEMNFDGSYYFGGTNGALLQESTVTDDGFIVDDTGKIVNMDDLGMDNLKPQLEKMLSGYQGTWSVYVKDLNEEKEILINDTSLYSASLIKAFVMAKTYED
;
A
#
# COMPACT_ATOMS: atom_id res chain seq x y z
N MET A 1 -10.17 31.76 12.96
CA MET A 1 -11.05 30.88 12.14
C MET A 1 -10.84 31.25 10.69
N THR A 2 -9.93 30.59 10.02
CA THR A 2 -9.65 30.81 8.60
C THR A 2 -10.75 30.11 7.81
N ASN A 3 -11.56 30.89 7.15
CA ASN A 3 -12.68 30.43 6.32
C ASN A 3 -12.11 29.87 5.02
N LEU A 4 -11.62 28.64 5.02
CA LEU A 4 -11.41 27.85 3.81
C LEU A 4 -12.81 27.65 3.23
N GLY A 5 -13.12 28.37 2.13
CA GLY A 5 -14.43 28.50 1.56
C GLY A 5 -15.21 27.19 1.59
N ARG A 6 -16.49 27.29 1.90
CA ARG A 6 -17.44 26.18 2.00
C ARG A 6 -17.35 25.34 0.73
N LEU A 7 -16.54 24.27 0.78
CA LEU A 7 -16.46 23.29 -0.27
C LEU A 7 -17.79 22.56 -0.35
N SER A 8 -18.23 22.19 -1.55
CA SER A 8 -19.50 21.53 -1.77
C SER A 8 -19.68 20.33 -0.83
N ALA A 9 -20.90 20.07 -0.39
CA ALA A 9 -21.28 19.11 0.64
C ALA A 9 -21.13 17.63 0.24
N ALA A 10 -20.12 17.27 -0.55
CA ALA A 10 -19.80 15.90 -0.94
C ALA A 10 -18.34 15.57 -0.55
N PRO A 11 -18.06 14.33 -0.14
CA PRO A 11 -16.69 13.87 0.04
C PRO A 11 -15.87 14.10 -1.23
N GLN A 12 -14.66 14.62 -1.10
CA GLN A 12 -13.85 14.94 -2.27
C GLN A 12 -12.36 14.95 -1.96
N VAL A 13 -11.57 14.70 -2.99
CA VAL A 13 -10.12 14.88 -2.95
C VAL A 13 -9.76 16.28 -3.43
N ARG A 14 -8.73 16.86 -2.85
CA ARG A 14 -8.12 18.12 -3.29
C ARG A 14 -6.61 17.97 -3.34
N TYR A 15 -6.02 18.51 -4.39
CA TYR A 15 -4.59 18.75 -4.44
C TYR A 15 -4.27 20.07 -3.73
N ILE A 16 -3.31 20.04 -2.81
CA ILE A 16 -2.85 21.21 -2.06
C ILE A 16 -1.36 21.37 -2.36
N ASP A 17 -0.96 22.56 -2.80
CA ASP A 17 0.42 22.88 -3.12
C ASP A 17 1.01 23.77 -2.02
N ASN A 18 1.91 23.20 -1.21
CA ASN A 18 2.72 23.87 -0.20
C ASN A 18 1.97 24.88 0.72
N LEU A 19 0.81 24.48 1.21
CA LEU A 19 0.01 25.31 2.11
C LEU A 19 0.47 25.13 3.57
N ALA A 20 1.01 26.17 4.17
CA ALA A 20 1.37 26.20 5.59
C ALA A 20 0.19 26.68 6.45
N ILE A 21 -0.26 25.85 7.41
CA ILE A 21 -1.32 26.17 8.37
C ILE A 21 -0.91 25.65 9.76
N ASP A 22 -0.95 26.49 10.76
CA ASP A 22 -0.71 26.13 12.18
C ASP A 22 0.56 25.30 12.42
N GLY A 23 1.63 25.61 11.68
CA GLY A 23 2.92 24.95 11.82
C GLY A 23 3.08 23.64 11.07
N ILE A 24 2.07 23.20 10.31
CA ILE A 24 2.15 22.06 9.37
C ILE A 24 2.13 22.56 7.93
N THR A 25 2.82 21.85 7.05
CA THR A 25 2.77 22.10 5.60
C THR A 25 2.02 20.96 4.94
N LEU A 26 0.96 21.31 4.21
CA LEU A 26 0.23 20.38 3.36
C LEU A 26 0.75 20.46 1.93
N ASN A 27 1.10 19.31 1.35
CA ASN A 27 1.54 19.19 -0.03
C ASN A 27 1.14 17.83 -0.57
N GLY A 28 0.31 17.79 -1.62
CA GLY A 28 -0.21 16.55 -2.20
C GLY A 28 -1.74 16.47 -2.23
N TYR A 29 -2.25 15.26 -2.40
CA TYR A 29 -3.68 15.00 -2.43
C TYR A 29 -4.19 14.68 -1.03
N TYR A 30 -5.32 15.30 -0.67
CA TYR A 30 -5.96 15.15 0.64
C TYR A 30 -7.45 14.87 0.48
N TYR A 31 -7.96 14.00 1.36
CA TYR A 31 -9.39 13.67 1.39
C TYR A 31 -10.13 14.56 2.39
N PHE A 32 -11.28 15.06 1.97
CA PHE A 32 -12.20 15.85 2.79
C PHE A 32 -13.53 15.13 2.92
N ASP A 33 -14.05 15.07 4.15
CA ASP A 33 -15.32 14.44 4.47
C ASP A 33 -16.54 15.20 3.89
N GLU A 34 -17.73 14.68 4.12
CA GLU A 34 -19.00 15.29 3.71
C GLU A 34 -19.27 16.69 4.31
N ASN A 35 -18.58 17.02 5.41
CA ASN A 35 -18.66 18.32 6.06
C ASN A 35 -17.57 19.29 5.58
N GLY A 36 -16.72 18.88 4.63
CA GLY A 36 -15.59 19.64 4.11
C GLY A 36 -14.41 19.71 5.09
N ARG A 37 -14.27 18.76 6.01
CA ARG A 37 -13.17 18.69 6.96
C ARG A 37 -12.07 17.79 6.40
N LEU A 38 -10.83 18.22 6.55
CA LEU A 38 -9.67 17.40 6.23
C LEU A 38 -9.66 16.16 7.14
N VAL A 39 -9.58 14.98 6.52
CA VAL A 39 -9.41 13.70 7.20
C VAL A 39 -7.91 13.43 7.32
N THR A 40 -7.41 13.34 8.54
CA THR A 40 -5.98 13.09 8.83
C THR A 40 -5.71 11.68 9.32
N GLU A 41 -6.76 10.99 9.79
CA GLU A 41 -6.65 9.59 10.22
C GLU A 41 -6.43 8.69 8.98
N PRO A 42 -5.50 7.73 9.07
CA PRO A 42 -5.27 6.78 7.99
C PRO A 42 -6.54 6.01 7.60
N GLY A 43 -6.76 5.83 6.32
CA GLY A 43 -7.93 5.09 5.84
C GLY A 43 -8.02 4.94 4.34
N ILE A 44 -8.93 4.05 3.93
CA ILE A 44 -9.22 3.77 2.53
C ILE A 44 -10.48 4.54 2.12
N HIS A 45 -10.40 5.20 0.96
CA HIS A 45 -11.53 5.89 0.36
C HIS A 45 -11.74 5.41 -1.08
N SER A 46 -12.96 4.96 -1.39
CA SER A 46 -13.36 4.62 -2.77
C SER A 46 -13.76 5.89 -3.49
N LEU A 47 -13.11 6.17 -4.61
CA LEU A 47 -13.20 7.41 -5.35
C LEU A 47 -13.46 7.13 -6.83
N GLU A 48 -14.29 7.98 -7.43
CA GLU A 48 -14.53 8.03 -8.88
C GLU A 48 -14.60 9.51 -9.28
N MET A 49 -13.44 10.13 -9.51
CA MET A 49 -13.36 11.56 -9.82
C MET A 49 -11.99 11.96 -10.38
N ASP A 50 -11.98 13.06 -11.12
CA ASP A 50 -10.75 13.73 -11.54
C ASP A 50 -10.36 14.79 -10.51
N CYS A 51 -9.09 14.85 -10.16
CA CYS A 51 -8.53 15.89 -9.32
C CYS A 51 -7.10 16.22 -9.74
N TYR A 52 -6.87 17.45 -10.16
CA TYR A 52 -5.58 17.95 -10.62
C TYR A 52 -5.02 17.06 -11.76
N GLU A 53 -3.92 16.36 -11.55
CA GLU A 53 -3.27 15.49 -12.55
C GLU A 53 -3.64 13.99 -12.38
N MET A 54 -4.53 13.65 -11.43
CA MET A 54 -4.95 12.28 -11.18
C MET A 54 -6.41 12.04 -11.54
N ASN A 55 -6.65 10.91 -12.18
CA ASN A 55 -7.96 10.30 -12.30
C ASN A 55 -8.08 9.22 -11.20
N PHE A 56 -8.99 9.42 -10.27
CA PHE A 56 -9.29 8.48 -9.20
C PHE A 56 -10.41 7.54 -9.64
N ASP A 57 -10.12 6.24 -9.73
CA ASP A 57 -11.04 5.19 -10.19
C ASP A 57 -10.88 3.92 -9.35
N GLY A 58 -11.24 3.96 -8.10
CA GLY A 58 -11.12 2.82 -7.20
C GLY A 58 -10.86 3.20 -5.76
N SER A 59 -10.19 2.32 -5.02
CA SER A 59 -9.89 2.51 -3.61
C SER A 59 -8.46 3.00 -3.42
N TYR A 60 -8.30 4.08 -2.68
CA TYR A 60 -7.02 4.74 -2.43
C TYR A 60 -6.75 4.88 -0.94
N TYR A 61 -5.49 4.81 -0.54
CA TYR A 61 -5.07 4.91 0.85
C TYR A 61 -4.54 6.31 1.19
N PHE A 62 -5.23 6.96 2.10
CA PHE A 62 -4.82 8.25 2.68
C PHE A 62 -4.27 8.02 4.08
N GLY A 63 -2.98 8.05 4.23
CA GLY A 63 -2.27 7.75 5.48
C GLY A 63 -0.84 8.24 5.47
N GLY A 64 -0.47 9.02 4.45
CA GLY A 64 0.80 9.73 4.39
C GLY A 64 0.87 10.88 5.39
N THR A 65 1.88 11.72 5.27
CA THR A 65 2.09 12.87 6.17
C THR A 65 0.86 13.75 6.25
N ASN A 66 0.31 13.95 7.46
CA ASN A 66 -0.88 14.73 7.73
C ASN A 66 -2.15 14.25 6.99
N GLY A 67 -2.26 12.95 6.69
CA GLY A 67 -3.40 12.37 5.98
C GLY A 67 -3.33 12.52 4.46
N ALA A 68 -2.16 12.78 3.90
CA ALA A 68 -1.98 12.81 2.45
C ALA A 68 -2.20 11.43 1.82
N LEU A 69 -2.55 11.42 0.51
CA LEU A 69 -2.50 10.21 -0.30
C LEU A 69 -1.10 9.60 -0.24
N LEU A 70 -1.03 8.31 0.07
CA LEU A 70 0.25 7.58 0.17
C LEU A 70 0.69 7.11 -1.22
N GLN A 71 1.43 7.96 -1.92
CA GLN A 71 1.94 7.67 -3.26
C GLN A 71 3.29 6.97 -3.22
N GLU A 72 3.30 5.79 -2.62
CA GLU A 72 4.49 4.95 -2.47
C GLU A 72 4.08 3.48 -2.51
N SER A 73 4.75 2.66 -3.34
CA SER A 73 4.51 1.21 -3.33
C SER A 73 4.99 0.63 -2.02
N THR A 74 4.05 0.28 -1.15
CA THR A 74 4.35 -0.22 0.19
C THR A 74 3.22 -1.08 0.74
N VAL A 75 3.49 -1.72 1.87
CA VAL A 75 2.45 -2.35 2.70
C VAL A 75 2.23 -1.43 3.90
N THR A 76 1.00 -1.03 4.12
CA THR A 76 0.63 -0.18 5.25
C THR A 76 0.66 -0.96 6.56
N ASP A 77 0.67 -0.25 7.70
CA ASP A 77 0.61 -0.88 9.03
C ASP A 77 -0.67 -1.72 9.22
N ASP A 78 -1.75 -1.34 8.53
CA ASP A 78 -3.03 -2.07 8.52
C ASP A 78 -3.02 -3.27 7.56
N GLY A 79 -1.91 -3.52 6.85
CA GLY A 79 -1.73 -4.68 5.97
C GLY A 79 -2.23 -4.51 4.54
N PHE A 80 -2.60 -3.29 4.12
CA PHE A 80 -2.99 -3.02 2.73
C PHE A 80 -1.77 -2.84 1.83
N ILE A 81 -1.84 -3.41 0.63
CA ILE A 81 -0.83 -3.18 -0.40
C ILE A 81 -1.25 -1.95 -1.21
N VAL A 82 -0.38 -0.97 -1.29
CA VAL A 82 -0.59 0.30 -2.01
C VAL A 82 0.43 0.39 -3.13
N ASP A 83 0.00 0.80 -4.32
CA ASP A 83 0.91 1.08 -5.43
C ASP A 83 1.50 2.51 -5.35
N ASP A 84 2.33 2.88 -6.32
CA ASP A 84 2.98 4.19 -6.38
C ASP A 84 2.03 5.35 -6.72
N THR A 85 0.77 5.06 -7.07
CA THR A 85 -0.28 6.06 -7.25
C THR A 85 -1.13 6.26 -6.00
N GLY A 86 -0.95 5.43 -4.98
CA GLY A 86 -1.76 5.42 -3.76
C GLY A 86 -3.00 4.53 -3.85
N LYS A 87 -3.17 3.79 -4.96
CA LYS A 87 -4.30 2.88 -5.15
C LYS A 87 -4.08 1.58 -4.39
N ILE A 88 -5.14 1.08 -3.75
CA ILE A 88 -5.12 -0.24 -3.11
C ILE A 88 -5.04 -1.31 -4.20
N VAL A 89 -4.08 -2.18 -4.06
CA VAL A 89 -3.94 -3.35 -4.92
C VAL A 89 -4.72 -4.50 -4.31
N ASN A 90 -5.79 -4.93 -4.98
CA ASN A 90 -6.50 -6.12 -4.55
C ASN A 90 -5.64 -7.35 -4.82
N MET A 91 -5.58 -8.26 -3.83
CA MET A 91 -4.85 -9.53 -4.00
C MET A 91 -5.39 -10.35 -5.17
N ASP A 92 -6.68 -10.21 -5.49
CA ASP A 92 -7.32 -10.90 -6.62
C ASP A 92 -6.88 -10.32 -7.98
N ASP A 93 -6.48 -9.04 -8.02
CA ASP A 93 -5.94 -8.37 -9.21
C ASP A 93 -4.43 -8.56 -9.36
N LEU A 94 -3.77 -9.01 -8.31
CA LEU A 94 -2.37 -9.39 -8.28
C LEU A 94 -2.19 -10.79 -8.89
N GLY A 95 -2.50 -10.97 -10.16
CA GLY A 95 -2.08 -12.19 -10.84
C GLY A 95 -0.60 -12.48 -10.56
N MET A 96 -0.21 -13.76 -10.47
CA MET A 96 1.17 -14.18 -10.15
C MET A 96 2.23 -13.45 -10.99
N ASP A 97 1.88 -13.06 -12.22
CA ASP A 97 2.79 -12.35 -13.15
C ASP A 97 3.13 -10.92 -12.64
N ASN A 98 2.21 -10.28 -11.92
CA ASN A 98 2.38 -8.93 -11.37
C ASN A 98 2.97 -8.95 -9.95
N LEU A 99 2.85 -10.05 -9.23
CA LEU A 99 3.34 -10.19 -7.86
C LEU A 99 4.87 -10.20 -7.79
N LYS A 100 5.53 -10.84 -8.76
CA LYS A 100 7.00 -10.98 -8.78
C LYS A 100 7.73 -9.63 -8.77
N PRO A 101 7.46 -8.69 -9.71
CA PRO A 101 8.14 -7.39 -9.71
C PRO A 101 7.86 -6.55 -8.46
N GLN A 102 6.70 -6.69 -7.85
CA GLN A 102 6.38 -6.01 -6.61
C GLN A 102 7.17 -6.56 -5.42
N LEU A 103 7.28 -7.89 -5.31
CA LEU A 103 8.14 -8.54 -4.31
C LEU A 103 9.61 -8.14 -4.48
N GLU A 104 10.11 -8.13 -5.72
CA GLU A 104 11.49 -7.72 -6.01
C GLU A 104 11.73 -6.25 -5.61
N LYS A 105 10.80 -5.35 -5.93
CA LYS A 105 10.86 -3.93 -5.54
C LYS A 105 10.85 -3.78 -4.01
N MET A 106 9.94 -4.47 -3.33
CA MET A 106 9.85 -4.45 -1.86
C MET A 106 11.16 -4.95 -1.23
N LEU A 107 11.68 -6.08 -1.69
CA LEU A 107 12.90 -6.69 -1.14
C LEU A 107 14.15 -5.84 -1.40
N SER A 108 14.18 -5.04 -2.47
CA SER A 108 15.30 -4.15 -2.78
C SER A 108 15.54 -3.07 -1.72
N GLY A 109 14.53 -2.73 -0.94
CA GLY A 109 14.62 -1.79 0.19
C GLY A 109 15.24 -2.38 1.47
N TYR A 110 15.40 -3.68 1.54
CA TYR A 110 15.94 -4.35 2.72
C TYR A 110 17.38 -4.83 2.51
N GLN A 111 18.19 -4.70 3.57
CA GLN A 111 19.55 -5.26 3.56
C GLN A 111 19.52 -6.75 3.81
N GLY A 112 20.37 -7.48 3.11
CA GLY A 112 20.54 -8.93 3.27
C GLY A 112 20.35 -9.69 1.97
N THR A 113 20.43 -11.03 2.07
CA THR A 113 20.17 -11.93 0.95
C THR A 113 18.83 -12.60 1.18
N TRP A 114 17.92 -12.42 0.25
CA TRP A 114 16.56 -12.94 0.29
C TRP A 114 16.36 -14.01 -0.78
N SER A 115 15.68 -15.08 -0.43
CA SER A 115 15.17 -16.08 -1.34
C SER A 115 13.68 -16.23 -1.08
N VAL A 116 12.85 -16.09 -2.10
CA VAL A 116 11.39 -16.13 -1.97
C VAL A 116 10.83 -17.14 -2.94
N TYR A 117 9.98 -18.02 -2.43
CA TYR A 117 9.19 -18.95 -3.21
C TYR A 117 7.71 -18.76 -2.89
N VAL A 118 6.91 -18.50 -3.91
CA VAL A 118 5.45 -18.41 -3.81
C VAL A 118 4.83 -19.39 -4.78
N LYS A 119 3.85 -20.15 -4.33
CA LYS A 119 3.09 -21.07 -5.17
C LYS A 119 1.58 -20.81 -5.04
N ASP A 120 0.93 -20.61 -6.18
CA ASP A 120 -0.51 -20.67 -6.27
C ASP A 120 -0.94 -22.13 -6.35
N LEU A 121 -1.74 -22.57 -5.38
CA LEU A 121 -2.20 -23.94 -5.29
C LEU A 121 -3.37 -24.25 -6.24
N ASN A 122 -4.04 -23.25 -6.79
CA ASN A 122 -5.16 -23.42 -7.72
C ASN A 122 -4.70 -23.41 -9.17
N GLU A 123 -3.78 -22.48 -9.53
CA GLU A 123 -3.30 -22.31 -10.90
C GLU A 123 -1.98 -23.02 -11.18
N GLU A 124 -1.38 -23.66 -10.19
CA GLU A 124 -0.05 -24.31 -10.25
C GLU A 124 1.08 -23.37 -10.72
N LYS A 125 0.87 -22.07 -10.62
CA LYS A 125 1.88 -21.06 -10.94
C LYS A 125 2.85 -20.89 -9.78
N GLU A 126 4.10 -20.59 -10.11
CA GLU A 126 5.18 -20.43 -9.12
C GLU A 126 5.97 -19.14 -9.38
N ILE A 127 6.36 -18.45 -8.32
CA ILE A 127 7.34 -17.38 -8.35
C ILE A 127 8.55 -17.83 -7.55
N LEU A 128 9.71 -17.69 -8.17
CA LEU A 128 11.00 -17.92 -7.54
C LEU A 128 11.82 -16.64 -7.70
N ILE A 129 12.27 -16.08 -6.57
CA ILE A 129 13.15 -14.92 -6.52
C ILE A 129 14.42 -15.34 -5.81
N ASN A 130 15.55 -15.18 -6.51
CA ASN A 130 16.89 -15.43 -5.99
C ASN A 130 17.05 -16.85 -5.38
N ASP A 131 17.00 -17.86 -6.24
CA ASP A 131 17.17 -19.28 -5.86
C ASP A 131 18.63 -19.55 -5.42
N THR A 132 18.94 -19.12 -4.22
CA THR A 132 20.24 -19.29 -3.61
C THR A 132 20.12 -20.14 -2.35
N SER A 133 21.11 -21.00 -2.13
CA SER A 133 21.19 -21.73 -0.89
C SER A 133 21.48 -20.78 0.28
N LEU A 134 20.50 -20.66 1.18
CA LEU A 134 20.61 -19.85 2.40
C LEU A 134 20.81 -20.77 3.62
N TYR A 135 21.56 -20.28 4.61
CA TYR A 135 21.70 -20.99 5.88
C TYR A 135 20.37 -20.99 6.63
N SER A 136 19.75 -22.15 6.74
CA SER A 136 18.37 -22.31 7.20
C SER A 136 18.16 -22.09 8.71
N ALA A 137 19.24 -21.94 9.48
CA ALA A 137 19.19 -21.72 10.93
C ALA A 137 18.15 -22.64 11.64
N SER A 138 17.11 -22.06 12.21
CA SER A 138 16.07 -22.80 12.94
C SER A 138 14.97 -23.41 12.06
N LEU A 139 14.95 -23.15 10.76
CA LEU A 139 13.90 -23.64 9.85
C LEU A 139 13.86 -25.18 9.80
N ILE A 140 15.02 -25.82 9.96
CA ILE A 140 15.12 -27.30 10.00
C ILE A 140 14.26 -27.90 11.11
N LYS A 141 14.00 -27.16 12.19
CA LYS A 141 13.18 -27.65 13.30
C LYS A 141 11.73 -27.92 12.88
N ALA A 142 11.20 -27.16 11.91
CA ALA A 142 9.85 -27.37 11.38
C ALA A 142 9.75 -28.73 10.69
N PHE A 143 10.75 -29.13 9.92
CA PHE A 143 10.79 -30.44 9.25
C PHE A 143 10.93 -31.58 10.24
N VAL A 144 11.74 -31.41 11.28
CA VAL A 144 11.89 -32.41 12.36
C VAL A 144 10.56 -32.59 13.11
N MET A 145 9.86 -31.48 13.40
CA MET A 145 8.55 -31.54 14.03
C MET A 145 7.53 -32.27 13.15
N ALA A 146 7.45 -31.90 11.87
CA ALA A 146 6.52 -32.56 10.94
C ALA A 146 6.76 -34.07 10.91
N LYS A 147 8.00 -34.51 10.79
CA LYS A 147 8.33 -35.95 10.79
C LYS A 147 7.97 -36.66 12.10
N THR A 148 8.11 -35.99 13.25
CA THR A 148 7.73 -36.55 14.55
C THR A 148 6.22 -36.76 14.70
N TYR A 149 5.40 -35.97 13.97
CA TYR A 149 3.94 -36.13 14.00
C TYR A 149 3.40 -37.12 12.96
N GLU A 150 4.21 -37.56 12.01
CA GLU A 150 3.85 -38.59 11.03
C GLU A 150 4.05 -40.03 11.53
N ASP A 151 4.88 -40.24 12.56
CA ASP A 151 5.19 -41.51 13.22
C ASP A 151 4.24 -41.77 14.41
#